data_6b0c21f8cf815b6c44f782b3e3b4aa5f
#
_entry.id   6b0c21f8cf815b6c44f782b3e3b4aa5f
#
_cell.length_a   1.000
_cell.length_b   1.000
_cell.length_c   1.000
_cell.angle_alpha   90.00
_cell.angle_beta   90.00
_cell.angle_gamma   90.00
#
_symmetry.space_group_name_H-M   'P 1'
#
loop_
_entity.id
_entity.type
_entity.pdbx_description
1 polymer ?
#
loop_
_entity_poly.entity_id
_entity_poly.type
_entity_poly.pdbx_seq_one_letter_code
_entity_poly.pdbx_strand_id
1 'polypeptide(L)'
;MSIIKKVRAVDLLYAGLDKEIASFQEQTSLHCKAGCGKCCTHAEVDASPLEFLPWAYHLFLNGLASKTLDDLSIKSSAICHIYQPLSIVDKDNGKGKCSDYVYRGLICRLFGYGANRNKFGEMRLATCKIIKEEQAANFEAAQKALSNGLHVPIFTDYYMKLSQIDFILGNQIVPINTALKLAIEEVLQYYAYRPFPRGFKNCA
;
A
#
# COMPACT_ATOMS: atom_id res chain seq x y z
N MET A 1 20.03 9.47 -2.23
CA MET A 1 20.17 8.18 -1.49
C MET A 1 20.13 7.04 -2.51
N SER A 2 20.80 5.88 -2.29
CA SER A 2 20.72 4.74 -3.23
C SER A 2 19.36 4.04 -3.14
N ILE A 3 18.93 3.37 -4.23
CA ILE A 3 17.67 2.61 -4.27
C ILE A 3 17.58 1.62 -3.11
N ILE A 4 18.63 0.85 -2.84
CA ILE A 4 18.66 -0.14 -1.75
C ILE A 4 18.41 0.52 -0.39
N LYS A 5 18.95 1.71 -0.16
CA LYS A 5 18.72 2.44 1.10
C LYS A 5 17.29 2.95 1.20
N LYS A 6 16.71 3.45 0.08
CA LYS A 6 15.30 3.86 0.03
C LYS A 6 14.39 2.66 0.32
N VAL A 7 14.59 1.52 -0.37
CA VAL A 7 13.83 0.29 -0.18
C VAL A 7 13.85 -0.15 1.28
N ARG A 8 15.05 -0.28 1.88
CA ARG A 8 15.18 -0.67 3.29
C ARG A 8 14.48 0.29 4.25
N ALA A 9 14.53 1.59 3.98
CA ALA A 9 13.86 2.58 4.81
C ALA A 9 12.32 2.46 4.71
N VAL A 10 11.78 2.19 3.52
CA VAL A 10 10.34 1.93 3.33
C VAL A 10 9.94 0.61 4.01
N ASP A 11 10.73 -0.46 3.87
CA ASP A 11 10.47 -1.74 4.54
C ASP A 11 10.43 -1.59 6.07
N LEU A 12 11.36 -0.82 6.64
CA LEU A 12 11.38 -0.51 8.09
C LEU A 12 10.15 0.30 8.51
N LEU A 13 9.75 1.28 7.72
CA LEU A 13 8.53 2.06 7.96
C LEU A 13 7.29 1.14 7.97
N TYR A 14 7.20 0.22 7.02
CA TYR A 14 6.09 -0.73 6.93
C TYR A 14 6.09 -1.74 8.07
N ALA A 15 7.25 -2.25 8.47
CA ALA A 15 7.35 -3.16 9.62
C ALA A 15 6.89 -2.48 10.93
N GLY A 16 7.15 -1.18 11.09
CA GLY A 16 6.63 -0.39 12.21
C GLY A 16 5.11 -0.23 12.14
N LEU A 17 4.60 0.17 10.97
CA LEU A 17 3.17 0.33 10.73
C LEU A 17 2.39 -0.98 10.96
N ASP A 18 2.89 -2.10 10.44
CA ASP A 18 2.22 -3.41 10.58
C ASP A 18 2.10 -3.82 12.05
N LYS A 19 3.07 -3.47 12.91
CA LYS A 19 2.99 -3.68 14.37
C LYS A 19 1.92 -2.79 15.02
N GLU A 20 1.84 -1.51 14.64
CA GLU A 20 0.81 -0.60 15.14
C GLU A 20 -0.59 -1.06 14.70
N ILE A 21 -0.75 -1.50 13.44
CA ILE A 21 -2.00 -2.05 12.93
C ILE A 21 -2.40 -3.33 13.70
N ALA A 22 -1.46 -4.24 13.93
CA ALA A 22 -1.74 -5.47 14.69
C ALA A 22 -2.22 -5.15 16.11
N SER A 23 -1.56 -4.23 16.81
CA SER A 23 -1.99 -3.78 18.13
C SER A 23 -3.37 -3.12 18.11
N PHE A 24 -3.65 -2.29 17.09
CA PHE A 24 -4.98 -1.69 16.91
C PHE A 24 -6.07 -2.75 16.68
N GLN A 25 -5.78 -3.77 15.84
CA GLN A 25 -6.71 -4.88 15.57
C GLN A 25 -7.00 -5.70 16.83
N GLU A 26 -5.98 -5.99 17.64
CA GLU A 26 -6.15 -6.69 18.92
C GLU A 26 -7.08 -5.94 19.88
N GLN A 27 -6.94 -4.61 19.95
CA GLN A 27 -7.69 -3.76 20.85
C GLN A 27 -9.14 -3.50 20.37
N THR A 28 -9.38 -3.53 19.06
CA THR A 28 -10.67 -3.15 18.48
C THR A 28 -11.47 -4.30 17.88
N SER A 29 -10.80 -5.44 17.66
CA SER A 29 -11.37 -6.59 16.92
C SER A 29 -11.86 -6.23 15.50
N LEU A 30 -11.32 -5.15 14.91
CA LEU A 30 -11.63 -4.77 13.53
C LEU A 30 -10.71 -5.51 12.56
N HIS A 31 -11.28 -6.24 11.63
CA HIS A 31 -10.52 -7.02 10.65
C HIS A 31 -11.08 -6.85 9.24
N CYS A 32 -10.17 -6.80 8.26
CA CYS A 32 -10.56 -6.89 6.86
C CYS A 32 -10.92 -8.35 6.54
N LYS A 33 -12.02 -8.54 5.80
CA LYS A 33 -12.47 -9.86 5.36
C LYS A 33 -11.44 -10.52 4.44
N ALA A 34 -11.06 -11.75 4.73
CA ALA A 34 -10.16 -12.51 3.87
C ALA A 34 -10.76 -12.69 2.47
N GLY A 35 -9.95 -12.50 1.43
CA GLY A 35 -10.40 -12.59 0.04
C GLY A 35 -11.29 -11.42 -0.42
N CYS A 36 -11.40 -10.35 0.35
CA CYS A 36 -12.05 -9.11 -0.07
C CYS A 36 -11.05 -8.24 -0.82
N GLY A 37 -11.29 -8.02 -2.11
CA GLY A 37 -10.50 -7.11 -2.96
C GLY A 37 -11.21 -5.79 -3.28
N LYS A 38 -12.26 -5.44 -2.54
CA LYS A 38 -13.11 -4.28 -2.86
C LYS A 38 -12.35 -2.95 -2.95
N CYS A 39 -11.38 -2.72 -2.07
CA CYS A 39 -10.53 -1.53 -2.15
C CYS A 39 -9.61 -1.53 -3.37
N CYS A 40 -9.19 -2.72 -3.86
CA CYS A 40 -8.34 -2.84 -5.05
C CYS A 40 -9.11 -2.60 -6.36
N THR A 41 -10.44 -2.74 -6.37
CA THR A 41 -11.29 -2.46 -7.53
C THR A 41 -11.77 -1.01 -7.58
N HIS A 42 -11.41 -0.18 -6.60
CA HIS A 42 -11.76 1.24 -6.60
C HIS A 42 -10.86 1.99 -7.60
N ALA A 43 -11.50 2.75 -8.48
CA ALA A 43 -10.82 3.44 -9.58
C ALA A 43 -10.00 4.66 -9.13
N GLU A 44 -10.31 5.22 -7.98
CA GLU A 44 -9.75 6.49 -7.49
C GLU A 44 -8.79 6.27 -6.31
N VAL A 45 -7.86 5.32 -6.45
CA VAL A 45 -6.82 5.11 -5.45
C VAL A 45 -5.55 5.79 -5.93
N ASP A 46 -5.15 6.85 -5.23
CA ASP A 46 -3.89 7.55 -5.45
C ASP A 46 -2.83 7.06 -4.46
N ALA A 47 -1.58 7.04 -4.92
CA ALA A 47 -0.43 6.61 -4.15
C ALA A 47 0.85 7.31 -4.62
N SER A 48 1.92 7.21 -3.85
CA SER A 48 3.22 7.68 -4.29
C SER A 48 4.09 6.54 -4.86
N PRO A 49 4.99 6.82 -5.83
CA PRO A 49 5.93 5.83 -6.33
C PRO A 49 6.81 5.23 -5.24
N LEU A 50 7.14 6.01 -4.21
CA LEU A 50 7.97 5.54 -3.11
C LEU A 50 7.32 4.40 -2.33
N GLU A 51 5.98 4.37 -2.24
CA GLU A 51 5.23 3.29 -1.60
C GLU A 51 5.50 1.92 -2.22
N PHE A 52 5.72 1.90 -3.53
CA PHE A 52 5.90 0.67 -4.31
C PHE A 52 7.36 0.39 -4.67
N LEU A 53 8.30 1.18 -4.18
CA LEU A 53 9.72 0.97 -4.47
C LEU A 53 10.24 -0.41 -4.01
N PRO A 54 9.82 -0.96 -2.83
CA PRO A 54 10.17 -2.33 -2.46
C PRO A 54 9.66 -3.39 -3.45
N TRP A 55 8.42 -3.23 -3.94
CA TRP A 55 7.85 -4.12 -4.97
C TRP A 55 8.59 -4.03 -6.29
N ALA A 56 8.84 -2.83 -6.77
CA ALA A 56 9.57 -2.59 -8.00
C ALA A 56 10.99 -3.17 -7.94
N TYR A 57 11.66 -3.02 -6.80
CA TYR A 57 12.97 -3.60 -6.57
C TYR A 57 12.94 -5.14 -6.52
N HIS A 58 11.92 -5.73 -5.90
CA HIS A 58 11.68 -7.16 -5.94
C HIS A 58 11.50 -7.67 -7.38
N LEU A 59 10.68 -7.01 -8.19
CA LEU A 59 10.51 -7.35 -9.61
C LEU A 59 11.84 -7.27 -10.37
N PHE A 60 12.63 -6.23 -10.12
CA PHE A 60 13.94 -6.06 -10.75
C PHE A 60 14.89 -7.21 -10.42
N LEU A 61 14.97 -7.61 -9.15
CA LEU A 61 15.82 -8.72 -8.72
C LEU A 61 15.43 -10.05 -9.36
N ASN A 62 14.13 -10.23 -9.67
CA ASN A 62 13.59 -11.44 -10.31
C ASN A 62 13.52 -11.35 -11.84
N GLY A 63 14.04 -10.28 -12.46
CA GLY A 63 14.02 -10.11 -13.92
C GLY A 63 12.64 -9.83 -14.52
N LEU A 64 11.66 -9.45 -13.68
CA LEU A 64 10.27 -9.24 -14.09
C LEU A 64 9.94 -7.75 -14.35
N ALA A 65 10.82 -6.82 -13.98
CA ALA A 65 10.55 -5.39 -14.00
C ALA A 65 10.17 -4.87 -15.40
N SER A 66 10.95 -5.19 -16.44
CA SER A 66 10.68 -4.70 -17.81
C SER A 66 9.36 -5.23 -18.35
N LYS A 67 9.07 -6.52 -18.19
CA LYS A 67 7.80 -7.11 -18.61
C LYS A 67 6.62 -6.48 -17.90
N THR A 68 6.71 -6.25 -16.60
CA THR A 68 5.64 -5.63 -15.81
C THR A 68 5.43 -4.16 -16.21
N LEU A 69 6.51 -3.45 -16.55
CA LEU A 69 6.45 -2.08 -17.08
C LEU A 69 5.70 -2.02 -18.41
N ASP A 70 5.98 -2.95 -19.33
CA ASP A 70 5.28 -3.06 -20.61
C ASP A 70 3.81 -3.35 -20.40
N ASP A 71 3.47 -4.31 -19.51
CA ASP A 71 2.09 -4.65 -19.16
C ASP A 71 1.32 -3.44 -18.60
N LEU A 72 1.92 -2.66 -17.70
CA LEU A 72 1.34 -1.43 -17.15
C LEU A 72 1.17 -0.31 -18.19
N SER A 73 2.04 -0.28 -19.21
CA SER A 73 2.00 0.73 -20.27
C SER A 73 0.93 0.44 -21.32
N ILE A 74 0.62 -0.85 -21.55
CA ILE A 74 -0.37 -1.29 -22.53
C ILE A 74 -1.78 -1.28 -21.94
N LYS A 75 -1.94 -1.69 -20.66
CA LYS A 75 -3.23 -1.84 -20.00
C LYS A 75 -3.66 -0.54 -19.33
N SER A 76 -4.53 0.23 -19.99
CA SER A 76 -5.23 1.34 -19.36
C SER A 76 -6.38 0.79 -18.48
N SER A 77 -6.07 0.43 -17.23
CA SER A 77 -7.07 0.00 -16.25
C SER A 77 -7.06 0.91 -15.04
N ALA A 78 -8.23 1.28 -14.56
CA ALA A 78 -8.39 1.98 -13.29
C ALA A 78 -8.23 1.04 -12.07
N ILE A 79 -8.40 -0.28 -12.28
CA ILE A 79 -8.21 -1.30 -11.24
C ILE A 79 -6.71 -1.51 -11.02
N CYS A 80 -6.31 -1.64 -9.77
CA CYS A 80 -4.92 -1.89 -9.39
C CYS A 80 -4.33 -3.10 -10.14
N HIS A 81 -3.17 -2.92 -10.77
CA HIS A 81 -2.50 -3.95 -11.57
C HIS A 81 -2.17 -5.23 -10.78
N ILE A 82 -1.88 -5.08 -9.49
CA ILE A 82 -1.54 -6.20 -8.59
C ILE A 82 -2.78 -6.98 -8.12
N TYR A 83 -3.98 -6.51 -8.43
CA TYR A 83 -5.21 -7.19 -8.07
C TYR A 83 -5.48 -8.40 -8.95
N GLN A 84 -5.79 -9.54 -8.32
CA GLN A 84 -6.24 -10.77 -8.96
C GLN A 84 -7.68 -11.08 -8.54
N PRO A 85 -8.67 -11.06 -9.46
CA PRO A 85 -10.01 -11.51 -9.17
C PRO A 85 -10.04 -13.02 -8.88
N LEU A 86 -10.87 -13.46 -7.94
CA LEU A 86 -11.07 -14.89 -7.64
C LEU A 86 -11.96 -15.59 -8.67
N SER A 87 -12.75 -14.83 -9.45
CA SER A 87 -13.61 -15.34 -10.49
C SER A 87 -13.40 -14.56 -11.80
N ILE A 88 -13.30 -15.27 -12.91
CA ILE A 88 -13.18 -14.67 -14.24
C ILE A 88 -14.55 -14.11 -14.69
N VAL A 89 -15.66 -14.66 -14.19
CA VAL A 89 -17.03 -14.32 -14.60
C VAL A 89 -17.53 -13.04 -13.95
N ASP A 90 -17.09 -12.76 -12.70
CA ASP A 90 -17.54 -11.61 -11.90
C ASP A 90 -16.35 -10.74 -11.46
N LYS A 91 -15.66 -10.15 -12.41
CA LYS A 91 -14.47 -9.30 -12.14
C LYS A 91 -14.79 -8.07 -11.27
N ASP A 92 -16.04 -7.61 -11.32
CA ASP A 92 -16.46 -6.36 -10.67
C ASP A 92 -17.07 -6.53 -9.27
N ASN A 93 -17.27 -7.77 -8.79
CA ASN A 93 -17.89 -8.00 -7.47
C ASN A 93 -16.92 -7.76 -6.28
N GLY A 94 -15.66 -7.43 -6.56
CA GLY A 94 -14.65 -7.12 -5.56
C GLY A 94 -14.13 -8.33 -4.78
N LYS A 95 -14.47 -9.56 -5.19
CA LYS A 95 -13.87 -10.77 -4.62
C LYS A 95 -12.55 -11.05 -5.30
N GLY A 96 -11.46 -10.94 -4.55
CA GLY A 96 -10.12 -11.09 -5.09
C GLY A 96 -9.05 -10.94 -4.03
N LYS A 97 -7.81 -10.94 -4.48
CA LYS A 97 -6.64 -10.76 -3.62
C LYS A 97 -5.61 -9.86 -4.28
N CYS A 98 -4.76 -9.25 -3.49
CA CYS A 98 -3.51 -8.68 -3.96
C CYS A 98 -2.52 -9.82 -4.21
N SER A 99 -1.99 -10.00 -5.44
CA SER A 99 -1.02 -11.06 -5.75
C SER A 99 0.27 -10.92 -4.94
N ASP A 100 0.68 -9.67 -4.73
CA ASP A 100 1.90 -9.31 -4.02
C ASP A 100 1.57 -8.61 -2.69
N TYR A 101 0.74 -9.25 -1.86
CA TYR A 101 0.18 -8.67 -0.64
C TYR A 101 1.24 -8.12 0.33
N VAL A 102 2.41 -8.74 0.37
CA VAL A 102 3.55 -8.30 1.21
C VAL A 102 4.05 -6.92 0.79
N TYR A 103 3.96 -6.61 -0.51
CA TYR A 103 4.44 -5.34 -1.10
C TYR A 103 3.35 -4.29 -1.30
N ARG A 104 2.17 -4.46 -0.69
CA ARG A 104 1.11 -3.44 -0.77
C ARG A 104 1.60 -2.08 -0.25
N GLY A 105 1.18 -1.01 -0.94
CA GLY A 105 1.58 0.36 -0.62
C GLY A 105 1.07 0.86 0.74
N LEU A 106 1.53 2.01 1.16
CA LEU A 106 1.16 2.67 2.41
C LEU A 106 -0.36 2.92 2.48
N ILE A 107 -0.95 3.46 1.39
CA ILE A 107 -2.40 3.67 1.30
C ILE A 107 -3.18 2.37 1.56
N CYS A 108 -2.71 1.24 1.01
CA CYS A 108 -3.37 -0.05 1.17
C CYS A 108 -3.24 -0.62 2.60
N ARG A 109 -2.15 -0.29 3.31
CA ARG A 109 -1.91 -0.72 4.70
C ARG A 109 -2.75 0.08 5.67
N LEU A 110 -2.80 1.41 5.49
CA LEU A 110 -3.54 2.32 6.36
C LEU A 110 -5.05 2.21 6.18
N PHE A 111 -5.54 1.92 4.96
CA PHE A 111 -6.96 1.85 4.69
C PHE A 111 -7.64 0.74 5.48
N GLY A 112 -8.59 1.10 6.30
CA GLY A 112 -9.28 0.21 7.23
C GLY A 112 -8.80 0.32 8.68
N TYR A 113 -7.57 0.76 8.90
CA TYR A 113 -6.91 0.74 10.22
C TYR A 113 -6.25 2.06 10.61
N GLY A 114 -6.08 2.99 9.67
CA GLY A 114 -5.55 4.31 9.94
C GLY A 114 -6.65 5.33 10.20
N ALA A 115 -6.29 6.44 10.80
CA ALA A 115 -7.20 7.57 11.04
C ALA A 115 -6.67 8.87 10.43
N ASN A 116 -7.60 9.75 10.13
CA ASN A 116 -7.35 11.13 9.74
C ASN A 116 -7.92 12.09 10.78
N ARG A 117 -7.28 13.25 10.96
CA ARG A 117 -7.87 14.35 11.71
C ARG A 117 -8.82 15.12 10.80
N ASN A 118 -10.04 15.37 11.27
CA ASN A 118 -10.95 16.24 10.58
C ASN A 118 -10.57 17.73 10.84
N LYS A 119 -11.31 18.65 10.21
CA LYS A 119 -11.09 20.11 10.37
C LYS A 119 -11.25 20.63 11.81
N PHE A 120 -11.85 19.86 12.70
CA PHE A 120 -12.04 20.19 14.12
C PHE A 120 -10.98 19.51 15.02
N GLY A 121 -10.02 18.78 14.42
CA GLY A 121 -8.99 18.05 15.15
C GLY A 121 -9.44 16.67 15.67
N GLU A 122 -10.68 16.27 15.43
CA GLU A 122 -11.18 14.95 15.86
C GLU A 122 -10.63 13.84 14.97
N MET A 123 -10.27 12.73 15.60
CA MET A 123 -9.79 11.54 14.91
C MET A 123 -10.94 10.72 14.33
N ARG A 124 -10.83 10.38 13.05
CA ARG A 124 -11.80 9.52 12.35
C ARG A 124 -11.12 8.39 11.61
N LEU A 125 -11.59 7.17 11.84
CA LEU A 125 -11.10 5.98 11.13
C LEU A 125 -11.46 6.05 9.64
N ALA A 126 -10.45 5.85 8.80
CA ALA A 126 -10.60 5.68 7.36
C ALA A 126 -10.90 4.21 7.04
N THR A 127 -12.14 3.80 7.23
CA THR A 127 -12.59 2.42 7.16
C THR A 127 -13.58 2.22 6.02
N CYS A 128 -13.51 1.08 5.33
CA CYS A 128 -14.42 0.76 4.23
C CYS A 128 -15.85 0.48 4.74
N LYS A 129 -16.81 0.62 3.81
CA LYS A 129 -18.24 0.38 4.09
C LYS A 129 -18.50 -1.04 4.62
N ILE A 130 -17.79 -2.05 4.09
CA ILE A 130 -17.96 -3.46 4.50
C ILE A 130 -17.61 -3.66 5.98
N ILE A 131 -16.47 -3.14 6.44
CA ILE A 131 -16.09 -3.23 7.86
C ILE A 131 -17.12 -2.49 8.73
N LYS A 132 -17.56 -1.31 8.31
CA LYS A 132 -18.57 -0.53 9.06
C LYS A 132 -19.89 -1.25 9.20
N GLU A 133 -20.34 -1.96 8.18
CA GLU A 133 -21.63 -2.68 8.18
C GLU A 133 -21.53 -4.06 8.84
N GLU A 134 -20.53 -4.86 8.48
CA GLU A 134 -20.39 -6.23 9.01
C GLU A 134 -19.86 -6.25 10.46
N GLN A 135 -19.18 -5.18 10.92
CA GLN A 135 -18.57 -5.08 12.25
C GLN A 135 -19.00 -3.78 12.96
N ALA A 136 -20.26 -3.37 12.81
CA ALA A 136 -20.76 -2.07 13.26
C ALA A 136 -20.49 -1.81 14.75
N ALA A 137 -20.74 -2.76 15.62
CA ALA A 137 -20.52 -2.62 17.06
C ALA A 137 -19.02 -2.39 17.39
N ASN A 138 -18.12 -3.15 16.76
CA ASN A 138 -16.67 -2.97 16.93
C ASN A 138 -16.19 -1.63 16.37
N PHE A 139 -16.76 -1.20 15.22
CA PHE A 139 -16.43 0.08 14.63
C PHE A 139 -16.83 1.26 15.52
N GLU A 140 -18.04 1.23 16.07
CA GLU A 140 -18.53 2.27 16.99
C GLU A 140 -17.71 2.31 18.28
N ALA A 141 -17.41 1.14 18.86
CA ALA A 141 -16.55 1.02 20.03
C ALA A 141 -15.14 1.58 19.77
N ALA A 142 -14.54 1.23 18.62
CA ALA A 142 -13.22 1.73 18.23
C ALA A 142 -13.23 3.24 18.02
N GLN A 143 -14.26 3.80 17.36
CA GLN A 143 -14.39 5.24 17.14
C GLN A 143 -14.53 6.00 18.47
N LYS A 144 -15.27 5.45 19.44
CA LYS A 144 -15.38 6.00 20.79
C LYS A 144 -14.05 5.90 21.55
N ALA A 145 -13.36 4.77 21.43
CA ALA A 145 -12.05 4.56 22.07
C ALA A 145 -10.99 5.53 21.54
N LEU A 146 -11.04 5.90 20.25
CA LEU A 146 -10.17 6.95 19.66
C LEU A 146 -10.36 8.30 20.34
N SER A 147 -11.60 8.70 20.65
CA SER A 147 -11.89 9.93 21.39
C SER A 147 -11.35 9.90 22.82
N ASN A 148 -11.12 8.70 23.36
CA ASN A 148 -10.57 8.46 24.70
C ASN A 148 -9.03 8.18 24.67
N GLY A 149 -8.37 8.43 23.53
CA GLY A 149 -6.89 8.32 23.42
C GLY A 149 -6.37 6.95 22.96
N LEU A 150 -7.22 6.07 22.40
CA LEU A 150 -6.72 4.85 21.76
C LEU A 150 -5.71 5.21 20.67
N HIS A 151 -4.54 4.59 20.71
CA HIS A 151 -3.51 4.78 19.68
C HIS A 151 -3.93 4.16 18.36
N VAL A 152 -3.77 4.91 17.28
CA VAL A 152 -4.07 4.49 15.91
C VAL A 152 -3.04 5.08 14.95
N PRO A 153 -2.62 4.36 13.89
CA PRO A 153 -1.79 4.96 12.85
C PRO A 153 -2.50 6.15 12.19
N ILE A 154 -1.78 7.27 12.03
CA ILE A 154 -2.33 8.48 11.42
C ILE A 154 -1.78 8.62 10.00
N PHE A 155 -2.66 8.80 9.02
CA PHE A 155 -2.28 8.93 7.60
C PHE A 155 -1.23 10.01 7.37
N THR A 156 -1.48 11.22 7.83
CA THR A 156 -0.56 12.35 7.64
C THR A 156 0.82 12.09 8.22
N ASP A 157 0.90 11.44 9.39
CA ASP A 157 2.16 11.16 10.06
C ASP A 157 2.99 10.14 9.27
N TYR A 158 2.32 9.10 8.73
CA TYR A 158 2.99 8.09 7.92
C TYR A 158 3.41 8.61 6.56
N TYR A 159 2.60 9.45 5.90
CA TYR A 159 3.00 10.12 4.66
C TYR A 159 4.14 11.12 4.87
N MET A 160 4.18 11.83 6.00
CA MET A 160 5.32 12.65 6.37
C MET A 160 6.59 11.82 6.58
N LYS A 161 6.51 10.70 7.32
CA LYS A 161 7.64 9.78 7.49
C LYS A 161 8.12 9.23 6.16
N LEU A 162 7.20 8.86 5.25
CA LEU A 162 7.52 8.38 3.91
C LEU A 162 8.25 9.46 3.10
N SER A 163 7.74 10.70 3.07
CA SER A 163 8.33 11.81 2.33
C SER A 163 9.72 12.19 2.82
N GLN A 164 10.05 11.93 4.08
CA GLN A 164 11.39 12.12 4.63
C GLN A 164 12.43 11.13 4.08
N ILE A 165 11.99 9.97 3.58
CA ILE A 165 12.89 9.00 2.93
C ILE A 165 13.32 9.52 1.57
N ASP A 166 12.36 9.99 0.77
CA ASP A 166 12.60 10.66 -0.51
C ASP A 166 11.49 11.67 -0.78
N PHE A 167 11.84 12.95 -0.75
CA PHE A 167 10.88 14.04 -0.88
C PHE A 167 10.16 14.05 -2.23
N ILE A 168 10.88 13.76 -3.32
CA ILE A 168 10.31 13.81 -4.68
C ILE A 168 9.35 12.64 -4.88
N LEU A 169 9.83 11.41 -4.69
CA LEU A 169 9.02 10.20 -4.90
C LEU A 169 7.89 10.07 -3.88
N GLY A 170 8.10 10.50 -2.63
CA GLY A 170 7.11 10.38 -1.56
C GLY A 170 5.97 11.38 -1.63
N ASN A 171 6.19 12.55 -2.27
CA ASN A 171 5.15 13.58 -2.44
C ASN A 171 4.48 13.58 -3.82
N GLN A 172 4.92 12.74 -4.74
CA GLN A 172 4.31 12.59 -6.06
C GLN A 172 3.07 11.70 -5.96
N ILE A 173 1.92 12.28 -5.64
CA ILE A 173 0.66 11.54 -5.50
C ILE A 173 0.00 11.44 -6.88
N VAL A 174 -0.18 10.22 -7.37
CA VAL A 174 -0.70 9.89 -8.70
C VAL A 174 -1.58 8.62 -8.63
N PRO A 175 -2.41 8.32 -9.66
CA PRO A 175 -3.17 7.08 -9.71
C PRO A 175 -2.28 5.85 -9.47
N ILE A 176 -2.79 4.88 -8.72
CA ILE A 176 -1.99 3.74 -8.20
C ILE A 176 -1.19 3.01 -9.28
N ASN A 177 -1.76 2.79 -10.47
CA ASN A 177 -1.04 2.12 -11.57
C ASN A 177 0.08 3.00 -12.15
N THR A 178 -0.09 4.32 -12.11
CA THR A 178 0.98 5.27 -12.46
C THR A 178 2.09 5.25 -11.40
N ALA A 179 1.73 5.17 -10.11
CA ALA A 179 2.71 5.04 -9.03
C ALA A 179 3.53 3.75 -9.15
N LEU A 180 2.88 2.62 -9.46
CA LEU A 180 3.53 1.33 -9.73
C LEU A 180 4.51 1.43 -10.90
N LYS A 181 4.08 2.05 -12.01
CA LYS A 181 4.90 2.27 -13.20
C LYS A 181 6.14 3.11 -12.87
N LEU A 182 5.95 4.26 -12.25
CA LEU A 182 7.04 5.18 -11.88
C LEU A 182 8.04 4.53 -10.91
N ALA A 183 7.57 3.69 -9.99
CA ALA A 183 8.44 2.94 -9.09
C ALA A 183 9.36 1.97 -9.85
N ILE A 184 8.83 1.27 -10.87
CA ILE A 184 9.63 0.37 -11.71
C ILE A 184 10.63 1.19 -12.54
N GLU A 185 10.19 2.29 -13.16
CA GLU A 185 11.05 3.17 -13.94
C GLU A 185 12.22 3.73 -13.12
N GLU A 186 11.97 4.16 -11.87
CA GLU A 186 13.02 4.63 -10.95
C GLU A 186 14.09 3.56 -10.69
N VAL A 187 13.68 2.30 -10.49
CA VAL A 187 14.62 1.19 -10.26
C VAL A 187 15.40 0.87 -11.53
N LEU A 188 14.73 0.74 -12.67
CA LEU A 188 15.36 0.42 -13.96
C LEU A 188 16.34 1.52 -14.37
N GLN A 189 15.95 2.79 -14.26
CA GLN A 189 16.80 3.93 -14.56
C GLN A 189 18.04 3.98 -13.65
N TYR A 190 17.86 3.70 -12.36
CA TYR A 190 18.99 3.67 -11.42
C TYR A 190 20.02 2.60 -11.79
N TYR A 191 19.58 1.43 -12.25
CA TYR A 191 20.47 0.31 -12.60
C TYR A 191 20.86 0.27 -14.09
N ALA A 192 20.38 1.16 -14.95
CA ALA A 192 20.73 1.20 -16.37
C ALA A 192 22.25 1.26 -16.64
N TYR A 193 22.98 1.96 -15.75
CA TYR A 193 24.44 2.13 -15.84
C TYR A 193 25.18 1.66 -14.58
N ARG A 194 24.56 0.80 -13.77
CA ARG A 194 25.15 0.28 -12.53
C ARG A 194 25.15 -1.24 -12.53
N PRO A 195 26.16 -1.86 -11.87
CA PRO A 195 26.18 -3.30 -11.77
C PRO A 195 24.95 -3.81 -10.99
N PHE A 196 24.50 -5.00 -11.37
CA PHE A 196 23.44 -5.70 -10.65
C PHE A 196 23.83 -5.89 -9.18
N PRO A 197 22.91 -5.76 -8.21
CA PRO A 197 23.20 -5.87 -6.79
C PRO A 197 23.84 -7.22 -6.44
N ARG A 198 25.00 -7.21 -5.77
CA ARG A 198 25.67 -8.44 -5.32
C ARG A 198 24.93 -8.97 -4.08
N GLY A 199 24.78 -10.29 -4.01
CA GLY A 199 24.22 -10.97 -2.82
C GLY A 199 22.79 -11.50 -2.97
N PHE A 200 22.11 -11.18 -4.06
CA PHE A 200 20.85 -11.84 -4.41
C PHE A 200 21.18 -12.94 -5.45
N LYS A 201 21.39 -14.16 -4.97
CA LYS A 201 21.38 -15.33 -5.88
C LYS A 201 19.94 -15.50 -6.35
N ASN A 202 19.74 -15.55 -7.67
CA ASN A 202 18.49 -16.02 -8.25
C ASN A 202 18.17 -17.36 -7.61
N CYS A 203 17.16 -17.41 -6.75
CA CYS A 203 16.48 -18.67 -6.46
C CYS A 203 15.66 -18.96 -7.71
N ALA A 204 16.25 -19.78 -8.61
CA ALA A 204 15.55 -20.40 -9.71
C ALA A 204 14.57 -21.43 -9.18
#